data_c36aefa189375369ea6d17cf475425b6
#
_entry.id   c36aefa189375369ea6d17cf475425b6
#
_cell.length_a   1.000
_cell.length_b   1.000
_cell.length_c   1.000
_cell.angle_alpha   90.00
_cell.angle_beta   90.00
_cell.angle_gamma   90.00
#
_symmetry.space_group_name_H-M   'P 1'
#
loop_
_entity.id
_entity.type
_entity.pdbx_description
1 polymer ?
#
loop_
_entity_poly.entity_id
_entity_poly.type
_entity_poly.pdbx_seq_one_letter_code
_entity_poly.pdbx_strand_id
1 'polypeptide(L)'
;MRILLVEDDPTTSKSIELMLTHANLNTYTTDLGEEGIDLAKLYDYDLILLDLDLPDMNGHDVLRQLRLSKIQTPILILSGSDDTENKIKGFGFGADDYLTKPFHREELVARIHAIIRRSKGHSQSVINVGRVSVNLDAKSVTVGDKPVHLTGKEYQMFELLSLRKGSTLTKEMFLNHLYGGMDEPELKII
;
A
#
# COMPACT_ATOMS: atom_id res chain seq x y z
N MET A 1 3.73 -5.74 -2.12
CA MET A 1 2.65 -4.73 -2.13
C MET A 1 3.12 -3.53 -2.93
N ARG A 2 2.26 -2.98 -3.79
CA ARG A 2 2.55 -1.80 -4.64
C ARG A 2 1.90 -0.56 -4.03
N ILE A 3 2.70 0.45 -3.78
CA ILE A 3 2.27 1.72 -3.19
C ILE A 3 2.50 2.83 -4.22
N LEU A 4 1.48 3.63 -4.51
CA LEU A 4 1.63 4.88 -5.25
C LEU A 4 1.84 6.00 -4.22
N LEU A 5 2.91 6.76 -4.36
CA LEU A 5 3.21 7.95 -3.58
C LEU A 5 3.04 9.19 -4.46
N VAL A 6 2.14 10.07 -4.06
CA VAL A 6 1.92 11.39 -4.69
C VAL A 6 2.39 12.43 -3.69
N GLU A 7 3.58 13.00 -3.92
CA GLU A 7 4.29 13.89 -3.00
C GLU A 7 5.26 14.77 -3.77
N ASP A 8 5.13 16.07 -3.70
CA ASP A 8 5.89 17.04 -4.48
C ASP A 8 7.24 17.42 -3.85
N ASP A 9 7.39 17.34 -2.52
CA ASP A 9 8.70 17.59 -1.89
C ASP A 9 9.66 16.41 -2.10
N PRO A 10 10.75 16.60 -2.85
CA PRO A 10 11.65 15.50 -3.21
C PRO A 10 12.39 14.92 -2.00
N THR A 11 12.56 15.68 -0.92
CA THR A 11 13.21 15.21 0.31
C THR A 11 12.29 14.29 1.08
N THR A 12 11.03 14.69 1.22
CA THR A 12 9.97 13.90 1.85
C THR A 12 9.68 12.62 1.05
N SER A 13 9.53 12.75 -0.27
CA SER A 13 9.32 11.62 -1.19
C SER A 13 10.44 10.59 -1.06
N LYS A 14 11.71 11.04 -1.11
CA LYS A 14 12.86 10.13 -0.97
C LYS A 14 12.95 9.48 0.39
N SER A 15 12.61 10.20 1.46
CA SER A 15 12.56 9.66 2.81
C SER A 15 11.51 8.55 2.93
N ILE A 16 10.31 8.79 2.39
CA ILE A 16 9.21 7.81 2.37
C ILE A 16 9.61 6.58 1.55
N GLU A 17 10.17 6.76 0.35
CA GLU A 17 10.67 5.65 -0.47
C GLU A 17 11.63 4.74 0.31
N LEU A 18 12.60 5.33 1.03
CA LEU A 18 13.54 4.57 1.85
C LEU A 18 12.84 3.82 2.98
N MET A 19 11.88 4.45 3.67
CA MET A 19 11.10 3.80 4.72
C MET A 19 10.34 2.58 4.18
N LEU A 20 9.72 2.72 3.00
CA LEU A 20 8.92 1.67 2.36
C LEU A 20 9.79 0.54 1.81
N THR A 21 10.93 0.87 1.19
CA THR A 21 11.91 -0.11 0.72
C THR A 21 12.41 -1.01 1.87
N HIS A 22 12.73 -0.41 3.03
CA HIS A 22 13.13 -1.19 4.21
C HIS A 22 12.02 -2.09 4.76
N ALA A 23 10.76 -1.77 4.46
CA ALA A 23 9.60 -2.59 4.81
C ALA A 23 9.25 -3.64 3.73
N ASN A 24 10.04 -3.73 2.63
CA ASN A 24 9.78 -4.53 1.44
C ASN A 24 8.45 -4.15 0.74
N LEU A 25 8.14 -2.86 0.69
CA LEU A 25 7.02 -2.29 -0.06
C LEU A 25 7.55 -1.61 -1.33
N ASN A 26 6.96 -1.96 -2.47
CA ASN A 26 7.35 -1.40 -3.77
C ASN A 26 6.66 -0.05 -3.97
N THR A 27 7.42 1.01 -4.18
CA THR A 27 6.91 2.37 -4.27
C THR A 27 7.08 2.91 -5.68
N TYR A 28 6.03 3.55 -6.19
CA TYR A 28 6.03 4.36 -7.41
C TYR A 28 5.72 5.78 -6.99
N THR A 29 6.48 6.75 -7.48
CA THR A 29 6.37 8.14 -7.05
C THR A 29 6.00 9.05 -8.20
N THR A 30 5.20 10.06 -7.90
CA THR A 30 4.94 11.22 -8.75
C THR A 30 4.82 12.47 -7.90
N ASP A 31 5.15 13.63 -8.45
CA ASP A 31 5.08 14.94 -7.81
C ASP A 31 3.82 15.73 -8.20
N LEU A 32 2.98 15.17 -9.11
CA LEU A 32 1.78 15.80 -9.62
C LEU A 32 0.52 15.00 -9.28
N GLY A 33 -0.52 15.71 -8.87
CA GLY A 33 -1.83 15.12 -8.60
C GLY A 33 -2.49 14.55 -9.85
N GLU A 34 -2.40 15.24 -11.01
CA GLU A 34 -2.97 14.78 -12.28
C GLU A 34 -2.32 13.47 -12.73
N GLU A 35 -0.98 13.38 -12.69
CA GLU A 35 -0.26 12.15 -13.00
C GLU A 35 -0.61 11.02 -12.01
N GLY A 36 -0.75 11.34 -10.71
CA GLY A 36 -1.19 10.39 -9.68
C GLY A 36 -2.55 9.78 -9.99
N ILE A 37 -3.49 10.59 -10.47
CA ILE A 37 -4.81 10.14 -10.90
C ILE A 37 -4.69 9.18 -12.11
N ASP A 38 -3.87 9.52 -13.09
CA ASP A 38 -3.72 8.72 -14.30
C ASP A 38 -3.01 7.40 -14.02
N LEU A 39 -1.96 7.41 -13.19
CA LEU A 39 -1.29 6.20 -12.73
C LEU A 39 -2.24 5.27 -11.97
N ALA A 40 -3.10 5.82 -11.10
CA ALA A 40 -4.07 5.06 -10.35
C ALA A 40 -5.18 4.45 -11.22
N LYS A 41 -5.47 5.03 -12.40
CA LYS A 41 -6.40 4.45 -13.38
C LYS A 41 -5.75 3.36 -14.23
N LEU A 42 -4.46 3.52 -14.56
CA LEU A 42 -3.73 2.62 -15.45
C LEU A 42 -3.23 1.36 -14.77
N TYR A 43 -2.89 1.46 -13.47
CA TYR A 43 -2.23 0.38 -12.75
C TYR A 43 -2.94 0.04 -11.44
N ASP A 44 -2.85 -1.22 -11.05
CA ASP A 44 -3.34 -1.69 -9.75
C ASP A 44 -2.32 -1.38 -8.64
N TYR A 45 -2.72 -0.58 -7.68
CA TYR A 45 -1.99 -0.33 -6.44
C TYR A 45 -2.73 -0.93 -5.24
N ASP A 46 -1.98 -1.34 -4.23
CA ASP A 46 -2.56 -1.84 -2.97
C ASP A 46 -2.96 -0.68 -2.04
N LEU A 47 -2.29 0.48 -2.19
CA LEU A 47 -2.56 1.71 -1.44
C LEU A 47 -1.97 2.92 -2.16
N ILE A 48 -2.61 4.07 -2.00
CA ILE A 48 -2.10 5.38 -2.42
C ILE A 48 -1.75 6.19 -1.16
N LEU A 49 -0.51 6.70 -1.11
CA LEU A 49 -0.09 7.75 -0.18
C LEU A 49 -0.25 9.08 -0.91
N LEU A 50 -0.98 10.00 -0.32
CA LEU A 50 -1.39 11.24 -0.99
C LEU A 50 -1.09 12.45 -0.12
N ASP A 51 -0.21 13.32 -0.59
CA ASP A 51 -0.07 14.65 0.00
C ASP A 51 -1.24 15.55 -0.40
N LEU A 52 -1.56 16.51 0.46
CA LEU A 52 -2.61 17.49 0.20
C LEU A 52 -2.10 18.72 -0.54
N ASP A 53 -0.85 19.07 -0.33
CA ASP A 53 -0.26 20.32 -0.83
C ASP A 53 0.56 20.04 -2.11
N LEU A 54 -0.13 19.70 -3.22
CA LEU A 54 0.50 19.43 -4.51
C LEU A 54 0.54 20.71 -5.38
N PRO A 55 1.51 20.84 -6.30
CA PRO A 55 1.71 22.07 -7.07
C PRO A 55 0.63 22.32 -8.13
N ASP A 56 0.01 21.28 -8.66
CA ASP A 56 -0.97 21.35 -9.74
C ASP A 56 -2.42 21.36 -9.23
N MET A 57 -2.70 20.70 -8.12
CA MET A 57 -4.04 20.66 -7.52
C MET A 57 -4.00 20.27 -6.04
N ASN A 58 -5.09 20.55 -5.31
CA ASN A 58 -5.20 20.10 -3.93
C ASN A 58 -5.44 18.59 -3.85
N GLY A 59 -4.77 17.89 -2.92
CA GLY A 59 -4.92 16.44 -2.76
C GLY A 59 -6.35 15.98 -2.45
N HIS A 60 -7.20 16.84 -1.84
CA HIS A 60 -8.62 16.53 -1.71
C HIS A 60 -9.35 16.43 -3.06
N ASP A 61 -8.93 17.22 -4.07
CA ASP A 61 -9.48 17.14 -5.41
C ASP A 61 -8.98 15.87 -6.13
N VAL A 62 -7.72 15.47 -5.92
CA VAL A 62 -7.18 14.16 -6.36
C VAL A 62 -8.05 13.03 -5.81
N LEU A 63 -8.25 13.00 -4.49
CA LEU A 63 -9.06 12.00 -3.81
C LEU A 63 -10.48 11.93 -4.39
N ARG A 64 -11.12 13.08 -4.53
CA ARG A 64 -12.46 13.19 -5.10
C ARG A 64 -12.53 12.66 -6.53
N GLN A 65 -11.58 13.03 -7.38
CA GLN A 65 -11.52 12.55 -8.77
C GLN A 65 -11.31 11.04 -8.87
N LEU A 66 -10.45 10.47 -8.02
CA LEU A 66 -10.24 9.03 -7.92
C LEU A 66 -11.56 8.30 -7.58
N ARG A 67 -12.29 8.79 -6.59
CA ARG A 67 -13.57 8.20 -6.17
C ARG A 67 -14.66 8.35 -7.23
N LEU A 68 -14.74 9.49 -7.93
CA LEU A 68 -15.64 9.70 -9.07
C LEU A 68 -15.31 8.74 -10.24
N SER A 69 -14.04 8.44 -10.44
CA SER A 69 -13.57 7.43 -11.42
C SER A 69 -13.74 5.98 -10.93
N LYS A 70 -14.42 5.76 -9.79
CA LYS A 70 -14.67 4.45 -9.17
C LYS A 70 -13.41 3.69 -8.77
N ILE A 71 -12.30 4.38 -8.59
CA ILE A 71 -11.07 3.79 -8.05
C ILE A 71 -11.29 3.54 -6.55
N GLN A 72 -11.25 2.27 -6.16
CA GLN A 72 -11.46 1.81 -4.78
C GLN A 72 -10.15 1.54 -4.03
N THR A 73 -9.01 1.79 -4.65
CA THR A 73 -7.70 1.69 -4.01
C THR A 73 -7.73 2.52 -2.73
N PRO A 74 -7.35 1.94 -1.57
CA PRO A 74 -7.36 2.67 -0.31
C PRO A 74 -6.34 3.81 -0.35
N ILE A 75 -6.68 4.91 0.32
CA ILE A 75 -5.89 6.15 0.32
C ILE A 75 -5.56 6.55 1.76
N LEU A 76 -4.27 6.69 2.04
CA LEU A 76 -3.74 7.31 3.26
C LEU A 76 -3.28 8.73 2.92
N ILE A 77 -3.92 9.72 3.52
CA ILE A 77 -3.52 11.12 3.38
C ILE A 77 -2.30 11.39 4.27
N LEU A 78 -1.30 12.05 3.68
CA LEU A 78 -0.15 12.61 4.40
C LEU A 78 -0.32 14.14 4.41
N SER A 79 -0.18 14.79 5.57
CA SER A 79 -0.36 16.25 5.64
C SER A 79 0.53 16.90 6.69
N GLY A 80 1.03 18.08 6.38
CA GLY A 80 1.76 18.94 7.33
C GLY A 80 0.85 19.61 8.38
N SER A 81 -0.46 19.58 8.19
CA SER A 81 -1.42 20.20 9.10
C SER A 81 -2.14 19.15 9.96
N ASP A 82 -2.21 19.41 11.25
CA ASP A 82 -3.04 18.63 12.20
C ASP A 82 -4.48 19.20 12.30
N ASP A 83 -4.88 19.98 11.31
CA ASP A 83 -6.17 20.64 11.29
C ASP A 83 -7.32 19.62 11.17
N THR A 84 -8.20 19.66 12.17
CA THR A 84 -9.38 18.80 12.27
C THR A 84 -10.31 18.96 11.06
N GLU A 85 -10.42 20.16 10.50
CA GLU A 85 -11.29 20.42 9.35
C GLU A 85 -10.80 19.68 8.10
N ASN A 86 -9.50 19.69 7.84
CA ASN A 86 -8.89 18.95 6.72
C ASN A 86 -9.04 17.43 6.90
N LYS A 87 -8.92 16.92 8.13
CA LYS A 87 -9.17 15.50 8.41
C LYS A 87 -10.62 15.11 8.13
N ILE A 88 -11.59 15.91 8.61
CA ILE A 88 -13.02 15.67 8.38
C ILE A 88 -13.33 15.68 6.87
N LYS A 89 -12.79 16.65 6.12
CA LYS A 89 -12.95 16.72 4.66
C LYS A 89 -12.38 15.48 3.98
N GLY A 90 -11.15 15.07 4.34
CA GLY A 90 -10.49 13.88 3.76
C GLY A 90 -11.31 12.62 3.95
N PHE A 91 -11.80 12.37 5.17
CA PHE A 91 -12.68 11.23 5.44
C PHE A 91 -14.03 11.35 4.71
N GLY A 92 -14.60 12.56 4.63
CA GLY A 92 -15.84 12.82 3.90
C GLY A 92 -15.72 12.55 2.39
N PHE A 93 -14.54 12.71 1.81
CA PHE A 93 -14.24 12.38 0.41
C PHE A 93 -13.80 10.92 0.19
N GLY A 94 -13.68 10.12 1.24
CA GLY A 94 -13.42 8.69 1.16
C GLY A 94 -11.95 8.31 1.33
N ALA A 95 -11.17 9.07 2.11
CA ALA A 95 -9.88 8.62 2.62
C ALA A 95 -10.06 7.49 3.65
N ASP A 96 -9.11 6.55 3.67
CA ASP A 96 -9.15 5.39 4.58
C ASP A 96 -8.43 5.66 5.90
N ASP A 97 -7.46 6.59 5.90
CA ASP A 97 -6.78 7.07 7.10
C ASP A 97 -6.05 8.40 6.80
N TYR A 98 -5.49 8.99 7.85
CA TYR A 98 -4.80 10.28 7.82
C TYR A 98 -3.57 10.22 8.73
N LEU A 99 -2.41 10.69 8.23
CA LEU A 99 -1.16 10.71 8.98
C LEU A 99 -0.52 12.10 8.89
N THR A 100 -0.28 12.72 10.05
CA THR A 100 0.30 14.05 10.13
C THR A 100 1.83 13.99 10.05
N LYS A 101 2.42 14.81 9.19
CA LYS A 101 3.88 15.03 9.11
C LYS A 101 4.34 15.94 10.29
N PRO A 102 5.49 15.66 10.94
CA PRO A 102 6.39 14.53 10.72
C PRO A 102 5.88 13.24 11.39
N PHE A 103 6.18 12.10 10.81
CA PHE A 103 5.81 10.77 11.32
C PHE A 103 7.02 9.82 11.40
N HIS A 104 6.89 8.79 12.20
CA HIS A 104 7.89 7.74 12.29
C HIS A 104 7.62 6.62 11.26
N ARG A 105 8.69 5.97 10.79
CA ARG A 105 8.61 4.86 9.85
C ARG A 105 7.66 3.75 10.33
N GLU A 106 7.78 3.38 11.60
CA GLU A 106 7.00 2.32 12.22
C GLU A 106 5.50 2.64 12.17
N GLU A 107 5.12 3.89 12.38
CA GLU A 107 3.73 4.33 12.31
C GLU A 107 3.21 4.28 10.88
N LEU A 108 3.95 4.84 9.91
CA LEU A 108 3.57 4.80 8.49
C LEU A 108 3.35 3.37 8.02
N VAL A 109 4.32 2.48 8.26
CA VAL A 109 4.25 1.08 7.83
C VAL A 109 3.10 0.32 8.51
N ALA A 110 2.89 0.53 9.81
CA ALA A 110 1.78 -0.10 10.53
C ALA A 110 0.42 0.33 9.98
N ARG A 111 0.23 1.62 9.66
CA ARG A 111 -1.01 2.13 9.04
C ARG A 111 -1.23 1.55 7.65
N ILE A 112 -0.20 1.53 6.80
CA ILE A 112 -0.26 0.92 5.46
C ILE A 112 -0.75 -0.53 5.53
N HIS A 113 -0.11 -1.35 6.37
CA HIS A 113 -0.52 -2.75 6.53
C HIS A 113 -1.96 -2.89 7.06
N ALA A 114 -2.34 -2.08 8.03
CA ALA A 114 -3.70 -2.10 8.59
C ALA A 114 -4.76 -1.71 7.55
N ILE A 115 -4.50 -0.69 6.74
CA ILE A 115 -5.41 -0.22 5.70
C ILE A 115 -5.56 -1.28 4.61
N ILE A 116 -4.45 -1.80 4.08
CA ILE A 116 -4.47 -2.84 3.03
C ILE A 116 -5.19 -4.09 3.54
N ARG A 117 -4.92 -4.52 4.76
CA ARG A 117 -5.59 -5.65 5.38
C ARG A 117 -7.11 -5.46 5.44
N ARG A 118 -7.57 -4.29 5.93
CA ARG A 118 -9.00 -3.94 6.01
C ARG A 118 -9.67 -3.87 4.64
N SER A 119 -9.00 -3.29 3.64
CA SER A 119 -9.54 -3.20 2.28
C SER A 119 -9.73 -4.57 1.61
N LYS A 120 -9.00 -5.59 2.06
CA LYS A 120 -9.17 -6.99 1.61
C LYS A 120 -10.15 -7.80 2.50
N GLY A 121 -10.88 -7.14 3.41
CA GLY A 121 -11.90 -7.77 4.25
C GLY A 121 -11.36 -8.48 5.50
N HIS A 122 -10.09 -8.25 5.87
CA HIS A 122 -9.50 -8.89 7.05
C HIS A 122 -9.43 -7.90 8.22
N SER A 123 -10.19 -8.18 9.29
CA SER A 123 -10.18 -7.37 10.52
C SER A 123 -8.99 -7.66 11.43
N GLN A 124 -8.44 -8.88 11.38
CA GLN A 124 -7.33 -9.34 12.23
C GLN A 124 -6.04 -9.50 11.44
N SER A 125 -4.90 -9.35 12.11
CA SER A 125 -3.57 -9.55 11.53
C SER A 125 -3.20 -11.01 11.27
N VAL A 126 -3.94 -11.95 11.86
CA VAL A 126 -3.76 -13.39 11.61
C VAL A 126 -4.84 -13.87 10.64
N ILE A 127 -4.41 -14.34 9.48
CA ILE A 127 -5.29 -14.90 8.45
C ILE A 127 -5.18 -16.43 8.47
N ASN A 128 -6.30 -17.09 8.66
CA ASN A 128 -6.37 -18.56 8.68
C ASN A 128 -6.87 -19.09 7.33
N VAL A 129 -6.09 -20.00 6.75
CA VAL A 129 -6.43 -20.72 5.50
C VAL A 129 -6.29 -22.23 5.74
N GLY A 130 -7.36 -22.87 6.15
CA GLY A 130 -7.33 -24.26 6.59
C GLY A 130 -6.46 -24.42 7.83
N ARG A 131 -5.39 -25.23 7.73
CA ARG A 131 -4.42 -25.44 8.82
C ARG A 131 -3.26 -24.44 8.83
N VAL A 132 -3.20 -23.54 7.84
CA VAL A 132 -2.15 -22.53 7.72
C VAL A 132 -2.63 -21.23 8.37
N SER A 133 -1.82 -20.68 9.27
CA SER A 133 -2.03 -19.35 9.86
C SER A 133 -0.90 -18.42 9.44
N VAL A 134 -1.27 -17.30 8.82
CA VAL A 134 -0.32 -16.25 8.39
C VAL A 134 -0.49 -15.05 9.29
N ASN A 135 0.54 -14.73 10.07
CA ASN A 135 0.56 -13.54 10.91
C ASN A 135 1.27 -12.41 10.15
N LEU A 136 0.50 -11.40 9.76
CA LEU A 136 0.97 -10.27 8.96
C LEU A 136 1.87 -9.32 9.76
N ASP A 137 1.60 -9.15 11.05
CA ASP A 137 2.39 -8.25 11.91
C ASP A 137 3.73 -8.89 12.28
N ALA A 138 3.72 -10.18 12.67
CA ALA A 138 4.93 -10.94 13.00
C ALA A 138 5.69 -11.45 11.77
N LYS A 139 5.13 -11.29 10.56
CA LYS A 139 5.66 -11.83 9.29
C LYS A 139 6.03 -13.31 9.41
N SER A 140 5.13 -14.10 9.97
CA SER A 140 5.34 -15.52 10.27
C SER A 140 4.20 -16.39 9.77
N VAL A 141 4.54 -17.65 9.50
CA VAL A 141 3.57 -18.67 9.07
C VAL A 141 3.66 -19.88 9.98
N THR A 142 2.51 -20.43 10.37
CA THR A 142 2.42 -21.70 11.10
C THR A 142 1.49 -22.66 10.38
N VAL A 143 1.72 -23.97 10.56
CA VAL A 143 0.81 -25.04 10.10
C VAL A 143 0.37 -25.83 11.33
N GLY A 144 -0.87 -25.63 11.75
CA GLY A 144 -1.28 -25.95 13.11
C GLY A 144 -0.45 -25.11 14.07
N ASP A 145 0.14 -25.72 15.09
CA ASP A 145 0.98 -25.00 16.07
C ASP A 145 2.48 -25.01 15.71
N LYS A 146 2.86 -25.52 14.52
CA LYS A 146 4.25 -25.63 14.12
C LYS A 146 4.67 -24.44 13.25
N PRO A 147 5.72 -23.69 13.64
CA PRO A 147 6.24 -22.60 12.81
C PRO A 147 6.88 -23.15 11.53
N VAL A 148 6.71 -22.42 10.44
CA VAL A 148 7.33 -22.70 9.14
C VAL A 148 8.34 -21.60 8.87
N HIS A 149 9.60 -22.00 8.64
CA HIS A 149 10.65 -21.05 8.26
C HIS A 149 10.58 -20.78 6.76
N LEU A 150 10.35 -19.53 6.40
CA LEU A 150 10.25 -19.05 5.03
C LEU A 150 11.31 -17.98 4.80
N THR A 151 11.83 -17.94 3.59
CA THR A 151 12.59 -16.77 3.11
C THR A 151 11.66 -15.56 2.98
N GLY A 152 12.23 -14.37 2.89
CA GLY A 152 11.43 -13.14 2.75
C GLY A 152 10.49 -13.18 1.53
N LYS A 153 10.95 -13.71 0.38
CA LYS A 153 10.11 -13.82 -0.83
C LYS A 153 9.02 -14.88 -0.70
N GLU A 154 9.32 -16.01 -0.09
CA GLU A 154 8.32 -17.04 0.19
C GLU A 154 7.23 -16.51 1.15
N TYR A 155 7.62 -15.76 2.18
CA TYR A 155 6.65 -15.10 3.05
C TYR A 155 5.77 -14.12 2.27
N GLN A 156 6.35 -13.26 1.42
CA GLN A 156 5.60 -12.31 0.58
C GLN A 156 4.59 -13.03 -0.33
N MET A 157 4.91 -14.21 -0.85
CA MET A 157 3.96 -15.03 -1.62
C MET A 157 2.79 -15.49 -0.75
N PHE A 158 3.07 -16.00 0.45
CA PHE A 158 2.01 -16.42 1.39
C PHE A 158 1.15 -15.25 1.85
N GLU A 159 1.76 -14.10 2.10
CA GLU A 159 1.05 -12.86 2.44
C GLU A 159 0.07 -12.47 1.32
N LEU A 160 0.54 -12.40 0.07
CA LEU A 160 -0.30 -12.07 -1.07
C LEU A 160 -1.46 -13.05 -1.24
N LEU A 161 -1.19 -14.36 -1.19
CA LEU A 161 -2.19 -15.42 -1.31
C LEU A 161 -3.23 -15.34 -0.19
N SER A 162 -2.79 -15.10 1.04
CA SER A 162 -3.69 -15.05 2.20
C SER A 162 -4.59 -13.82 2.19
N LEU A 163 -4.04 -12.66 1.83
CA LEU A 163 -4.79 -11.40 1.71
C LEU A 163 -5.84 -11.45 0.59
N ARG A 164 -5.57 -12.21 -0.47
CA ARG A 164 -6.46 -12.36 -1.64
C ARG A 164 -7.14 -13.72 -1.68
N LYS A 165 -7.41 -14.28 -0.52
CA LYS A 165 -8.11 -15.57 -0.40
C LYS A 165 -9.43 -15.57 -1.19
N GLY A 166 -9.62 -16.61 -2.02
CA GLY A 166 -10.80 -16.75 -2.88
C GLY A 166 -10.72 -16.02 -4.21
N SER A 167 -9.61 -15.33 -4.51
CA SER A 167 -9.37 -14.68 -5.80
C SER A 167 -8.34 -15.44 -6.62
N THR A 168 -8.50 -15.42 -7.94
CA THR A 168 -7.46 -15.92 -8.86
C THR A 168 -6.37 -14.87 -8.98
N LEU A 169 -5.10 -15.26 -8.77
CA LEU A 169 -3.95 -14.40 -8.94
C LEU A 169 -3.25 -14.72 -10.25
N THR A 170 -2.90 -13.68 -11.00
CA THR A 170 -2.12 -13.83 -12.24
C THR A 170 -0.62 -13.88 -11.92
N LYS A 171 0.17 -14.41 -12.85
CA LYS A 171 1.64 -14.40 -12.77
C LYS A 171 2.18 -12.98 -12.62
N GLU A 172 1.60 -12.02 -13.35
CA GLU A 172 1.95 -10.61 -13.28
C GLU A 172 1.73 -10.02 -11.89
N MET A 173 0.61 -10.34 -11.23
CA MET A 173 0.35 -9.90 -9.85
C MET A 173 1.43 -10.40 -8.88
N PHE A 174 1.92 -11.64 -9.04
CA PHE A 174 3.03 -12.15 -8.25
C PHE A 174 4.33 -11.42 -8.55
N LEU A 175 4.67 -11.22 -9.81
CA LEU A 175 5.89 -10.51 -10.22
C LEU A 175 5.90 -9.08 -9.68
N ASN A 176 4.82 -8.36 -9.87
CA ASN A 176 4.66 -6.99 -9.37
C ASN A 176 4.77 -6.92 -7.84
N HIS A 177 4.26 -7.93 -7.13
CA HIS A 177 4.35 -7.98 -5.66
C HIS A 177 5.77 -8.28 -5.18
N LEU A 178 6.50 -9.17 -5.86
CA LEU A 178 7.81 -9.65 -5.43
C LEU A 178 8.98 -8.78 -5.92
N TYR A 179 8.85 -8.11 -7.08
CA TYR A 179 9.97 -7.46 -7.77
C TYR A 179 9.77 -5.99 -8.10
N GLY A 180 8.56 -5.45 -7.93
CA GLY A 180 8.31 -4.00 -8.04
C GLY A 180 8.61 -3.34 -9.38
N GLY A 181 8.66 -4.08 -10.47
CA GLY A 181 8.76 -3.52 -11.83
C GLY A 181 10.12 -2.92 -12.24
N MET A 182 11.14 -2.92 -11.39
CA MET A 182 12.48 -2.40 -11.76
C MET A 182 13.48 -3.47 -12.22
N ASP A 183 13.25 -4.72 -11.90
CA ASP A 183 14.05 -5.85 -12.40
C ASP A 183 13.10 -7.02 -12.68
N GLU A 184 12.55 -7.08 -13.89
CA GLU A 184 11.99 -8.35 -14.35
C GLU A 184 13.16 -9.35 -14.45
N PRO A 185 13.23 -10.35 -13.58
CA PRO A 185 14.18 -11.43 -13.84
C PRO A 185 13.75 -12.07 -15.16
N GLU A 186 14.63 -12.16 -16.13
CA GLU A 186 14.43 -13.03 -17.28
C GLU A 186 13.99 -14.39 -16.77
N LEU A 187 12.69 -14.68 -16.90
CA LEU A 187 12.14 -15.96 -16.51
C LEU A 187 12.68 -17.01 -17.49
N LYS A 188 13.81 -17.59 -17.14
CA LYS A 188 14.19 -18.87 -17.71
C LYS A 188 13.10 -19.86 -17.29
N ILE A 189 12.24 -20.17 -18.25
CA ILE A 189 11.30 -21.29 -18.16
C ILE A 189 12.18 -22.53 -18.09
N ILE A 190 12.18 -23.21 -16.94
CA ILE A 190 12.64 -24.58 -16.80
C ILE A 190 11.50 -25.51 -17.17
#